data_390dd0ab8b8a3e0900e7868e1f9ec58d
#
_entry.id   390dd0ab8b8a3e0900e7868e1f9ec58d
#
_cell.length_a   1.000
_cell.length_b   1.000
_cell.length_c   1.000
_cell.angle_alpha   90.00
_cell.angle_beta   90.00
_cell.angle_gamma   90.00
#
_symmetry.space_group_name_H-M   'P 1'
#
loop_
_entity.id
_entity.type
_entity.pdbx_description
1 polymer ?
#
loop_
_entity_poly.entity_id
_entity_poly.type
_entity_poly.pdbx_seq_one_letter_code
_entity_poly.pdbx_strand_id
1 'polypeptide(L)'
;MDRSAAVNVQELEKGYDGIMYNALIDEYVDHSDFFNYGYWDQTTASQRQASENLVRQLLAFIPDRSGTILDVACGKGASTRYLLRHYPPEAVTGINISERQLQTARRNAPGCSFYLMDATELEFPDQSFDNVICVEAAFHFDTRERFFREARRVLKPGGSLVLSDILMNRAAEQRRTFRTERNYVRDLAEYRQVMRRSGFADVRVVDATTNCWHGHYWGVVNFFHQRFLAGELDYDGLQRFLDRTYKVVPDIEYYILAAGRRE
;
A
#
# COMPACT_ATOMS: atom_id res chain seq x y z
N MET A 1 21.88 19.29 18.05
CA MET A 1 21.75 19.07 16.61
C MET A 1 21.02 17.75 16.47
N ASP A 2 19.72 17.83 16.29
CA ASP A 2 18.82 16.69 16.25
C ASP A 2 18.86 16.07 14.83
N ARG A 3 19.65 15.00 14.68
CA ARG A 3 19.59 14.13 13.49
C ARG A 3 18.46 13.12 13.72
N SER A 4 17.21 13.57 13.70
CA SER A 4 16.10 12.65 13.48
C SER A 4 16.29 12.10 12.06
N ALA A 5 16.67 10.81 11.98
CA ALA A 5 17.03 10.19 10.72
C ALA A 5 15.83 10.25 9.75
N ALA A 6 15.97 11.05 8.70
CA ALA A 6 15.09 10.94 7.53
C ALA A 6 15.13 9.50 7.03
N VAL A 7 13.99 8.99 6.52
CA VAL A 7 13.93 7.66 5.90
C VAL A 7 15.02 7.60 4.82
N ASN A 8 15.93 6.62 4.92
CA ASN A 8 16.88 6.40 3.85
C ASN A 8 16.16 5.74 2.67
N VAL A 9 15.71 6.57 1.75
CA VAL A 9 14.93 6.17 0.56
C VAL A 9 15.66 5.09 -0.25
N GLN A 10 16.98 5.16 -0.37
CA GLN A 10 17.77 4.16 -1.11
C GLN A 10 17.80 2.79 -0.43
N GLU A 11 17.86 2.74 0.89
CA GLU A 11 17.79 1.47 1.63
C GLU A 11 16.39 0.87 1.57
N LEU A 12 15.36 1.71 1.65
CA LEU A 12 13.97 1.31 1.50
C LEU A 12 13.73 0.71 0.11
N GLU A 13 14.16 1.39 -0.96
CA GLU A 13 14.10 0.93 -2.35
C GLU A 13 14.76 -0.44 -2.52
N LYS A 14 16.03 -0.58 -2.07
CA LYS A 14 16.78 -1.85 -2.17
C LYS A 14 16.09 -2.98 -1.41
N GLY A 15 15.56 -2.69 -0.21
CA GLY A 15 14.84 -3.68 0.59
C GLY A 15 13.61 -4.20 -0.13
N TYR A 16 12.78 -3.30 -0.66
CA TYR A 16 11.58 -3.67 -1.42
C TYR A 16 11.89 -4.37 -2.73
N ASP A 17 12.89 -3.92 -3.49
CA ASP A 17 13.32 -4.59 -4.70
C ASP A 17 13.79 -6.03 -4.42
N GLY A 18 14.51 -6.26 -3.32
CA GLY A 18 14.92 -7.59 -2.91
C GLY A 18 13.74 -8.53 -2.62
N ILE A 19 12.69 -8.01 -2.00
CA ILE A 19 11.50 -8.81 -1.64
C ILE A 19 10.58 -9.00 -2.86
N MET A 20 10.22 -7.92 -3.55
CA MET A 20 9.22 -7.93 -4.63
C MET A 20 9.68 -8.72 -5.88
N TYR A 21 10.97 -8.96 -6.05
CA TYR A 21 11.53 -9.82 -7.11
C TYR A 21 11.99 -11.19 -6.60
N ASN A 22 11.57 -11.59 -5.40
CA ASN A 22 11.83 -12.93 -4.87
C ASN A 22 10.86 -13.94 -5.50
N ALA A 23 11.39 -15.07 -5.99
CA ALA A 23 10.58 -16.07 -6.70
C ALA A 23 9.47 -16.68 -5.84
N LEU A 24 9.71 -16.90 -4.54
CA LEU A 24 8.72 -17.46 -3.63
C LEU A 24 7.57 -16.47 -3.36
N ILE A 25 7.89 -15.19 -3.27
CA ILE A 25 6.86 -14.14 -3.15
C ILE A 25 6.05 -14.03 -4.43
N ASP A 26 6.72 -14.08 -5.59
CA ASP A 26 6.07 -14.04 -6.90
C ASP A 26 5.07 -15.20 -7.07
N GLU A 27 5.44 -16.39 -6.62
CA GLU A 27 4.55 -17.55 -6.59
C GLU A 27 3.36 -17.36 -5.62
N TYR A 28 3.62 -16.87 -4.40
CA TYR A 28 2.56 -16.60 -3.42
C TYR A 28 1.52 -15.60 -3.93
N VAL A 29 1.93 -14.61 -4.69
CA VAL A 29 1.02 -13.62 -5.30
C VAL A 29 0.47 -14.04 -6.67
N ASP A 30 0.56 -15.33 -7.03
CA ASP A 30 0.09 -15.89 -8.32
C ASP A 30 0.67 -15.14 -9.54
N HIS A 31 1.96 -14.79 -9.50
CA HIS A 31 2.65 -14.04 -10.56
C HIS A 31 1.92 -12.75 -10.98
N SER A 32 1.18 -12.16 -10.05
CA SER A 32 0.30 -11.01 -10.33
C SER A 32 0.97 -9.65 -10.22
N ASP A 33 2.19 -9.62 -9.69
CA ASP A 33 2.94 -8.40 -9.35
C ASP A 33 2.32 -7.53 -8.23
N PHE A 34 1.23 -7.97 -7.60
CA PHE A 34 0.73 -7.31 -6.39
C PHE A 34 1.68 -7.51 -5.22
N PHE A 35 1.80 -6.48 -4.38
CA PHE A 35 2.55 -6.57 -3.14
C PHE A 35 1.81 -5.79 -2.03
N ASN A 36 0.71 -6.36 -1.56
CA ASN A 36 -0.09 -5.88 -0.45
C ASN A 36 -0.75 -7.07 0.26
N TYR A 37 -1.29 -6.87 1.45
CA TYR A 37 -1.93 -7.94 2.23
C TYR A 37 -3.27 -8.40 1.63
N GLY A 38 -3.90 -7.55 0.80
CA GLY A 38 -5.19 -7.86 0.20
C GLY A 38 -6.37 -7.68 1.15
N TYR A 39 -7.57 -7.87 0.62
CA TYR A 39 -8.82 -7.92 1.37
C TYR A 39 -9.46 -9.29 1.19
N TRP A 40 -9.45 -10.08 2.26
CA TRP A 40 -9.93 -11.45 2.30
C TRP A 40 -11.35 -11.49 2.84
N ASP A 41 -12.25 -12.07 2.07
CA ASP A 41 -13.60 -12.42 2.46
C ASP A 41 -13.84 -13.93 2.29
N GLN A 42 -15.06 -14.39 2.57
CA GLN A 42 -15.39 -15.82 2.51
C GLN A 42 -15.26 -16.43 1.10
N THR A 43 -15.19 -15.61 0.05
CA THR A 43 -15.09 -16.05 -1.35
C THR A 43 -13.67 -15.94 -1.90
N THR A 44 -12.74 -15.39 -1.13
CA THR A 44 -11.38 -15.13 -1.59
C THR A 44 -10.53 -16.39 -1.56
N ALA A 45 -10.06 -16.83 -2.73
CA ALA A 45 -9.34 -18.10 -2.90
C ALA A 45 -7.81 -17.93 -3.03
N SER A 46 -7.31 -16.74 -3.35
CA SER A 46 -5.86 -16.50 -3.55
C SER A 46 -5.43 -15.11 -3.14
N GLN A 47 -4.11 -14.93 -2.95
CA GLN A 47 -3.53 -13.61 -2.63
C GLN A 47 -3.79 -12.60 -3.77
N ARG A 48 -3.72 -13.03 -5.03
CA ARG A 48 -4.07 -12.18 -6.16
C ARG A 48 -5.50 -11.65 -6.06
N GLN A 49 -6.45 -12.54 -5.80
CA GLN A 49 -7.86 -12.16 -5.63
C GLN A 49 -8.06 -11.22 -4.45
N ALA A 50 -7.39 -11.49 -3.31
CA ALA A 50 -7.40 -10.62 -2.15
C ALA A 50 -6.86 -9.21 -2.48
N SER A 51 -5.77 -9.14 -3.25
CA SER A 51 -5.19 -7.87 -3.68
C SER A 51 -6.11 -7.08 -4.61
N GLU A 52 -6.77 -7.74 -5.57
CA GLU A 52 -7.79 -7.13 -6.42
C GLU A 52 -9.00 -6.65 -5.60
N ASN A 53 -9.43 -7.44 -4.60
CA ASN A 53 -10.50 -7.07 -3.68
C ASN A 53 -10.15 -5.80 -2.89
N LEU A 54 -8.90 -5.65 -2.41
CA LEU A 54 -8.45 -4.46 -1.69
C LEU A 54 -8.59 -3.21 -2.55
N VAL A 55 -8.09 -3.24 -3.79
CA VAL A 55 -8.23 -2.09 -4.71
C VAL A 55 -9.71 -1.79 -4.97
N ARG A 56 -10.55 -2.82 -5.14
CA ARG A 56 -12.00 -2.67 -5.29
C ARG A 56 -12.65 -1.98 -4.10
N GLN A 57 -12.27 -2.35 -2.85
CA GLN A 57 -12.77 -1.72 -1.63
C GLN A 57 -12.37 -0.25 -1.56
N LEU A 58 -11.14 0.09 -1.91
CA LEU A 58 -10.68 1.47 -1.95
C LEU A 58 -11.45 2.30 -2.99
N LEU A 59 -11.63 1.76 -4.20
CA LEU A 59 -12.41 2.41 -5.24
C LEU A 59 -13.88 2.62 -4.86
N ALA A 60 -14.44 1.79 -3.96
CA ALA A 60 -15.81 1.98 -3.47
C ALA A 60 -15.99 3.24 -2.61
N PHE A 61 -14.91 3.82 -2.10
CA PHE A 61 -14.95 5.13 -1.42
C PHE A 61 -14.97 6.32 -2.37
N ILE A 62 -14.65 6.13 -3.66
CA ILE A 62 -14.65 7.20 -4.68
C ILE A 62 -16.09 7.33 -5.23
N PRO A 63 -16.78 8.45 -4.99
CA PRO A 63 -18.15 8.65 -5.47
C PRO A 63 -18.21 8.79 -6.99
N ASP A 64 -17.24 9.49 -7.57
CA ASP A 64 -17.12 9.69 -9.02
C ASP A 64 -15.74 9.21 -9.49
N ARG A 65 -15.74 8.17 -10.31
CA ARG A 65 -14.53 7.57 -10.90
C ARG A 65 -14.22 8.12 -12.29
N SER A 66 -14.79 9.25 -12.66
CA SER A 66 -14.43 9.95 -13.89
C SER A 66 -13.13 10.74 -13.73
N GLY A 67 -12.58 11.23 -14.86
CA GLY A 67 -11.37 12.05 -14.88
C GLY A 67 -10.09 11.28 -14.66
N THR A 68 -9.12 11.88 -13.99
CA THR A 68 -7.76 11.39 -13.82
C THR A 68 -7.52 10.79 -12.43
N ILE A 69 -6.64 9.79 -12.34
CA ILE A 69 -6.25 9.18 -11.08
C ILE A 69 -4.73 9.06 -10.96
N LEU A 70 -4.19 9.39 -9.77
CA LEU A 70 -2.80 9.19 -9.38
C LEU A 70 -2.68 7.96 -8.48
N ASP A 71 -1.92 6.95 -8.90
CA ASP A 71 -1.55 5.77 -8.11
C ASP A 71 -0.19 6.01 -7.43
N VAL A 72 -0.23 6.29 -6.12
CA VAL A 72 0.95 6.67 -5.33
C VAL A 72 1.62 5.44 -4.76
N ALA A 73 2.93 5.33 -4.96
CA ALA A 73 3.74 4.16 -4.62
C ALA A 73 3.23 2.88 -5.33
N CYS A 74 3.02 3.00 -6.64
CA CYS A 74 2.38 1.99 -7.49
C CYS A 74 3.15 0.65 -7.61
N GLY A 75 4.36 0.57 -7.05
CA GLY A 75 5.20 -0.62 -7.10
C GLY A 75 5.45 -1.11 -8.53
N LYS A 76 5.23 -2.41 -8.77
CA LYS A 76 5.32 -3.03 -10.11
C LYS A 76 4.10 -2.75 -11.01
N GLY A 77 3.18 -1.88 -10.60
CA GLY A 77 2.04 -1.43 -11.40
C GLY A 77 0.84 -2.40 -11.44
N ALA A 78 0.73 -3.33 -10.49
CA ALA A 78 -0.41 -4.24 -10.44
C ALA A 78 -1.73 -3.52 -10.05
N SER A 79 -1.69 -2.59 -9.08
CA SER A 79 -2.79 -1.68 -8.76
C SER A 79 -3.14 -0.80 -9.95
N THR A 80 -2.13 -0.19 -10.59
CA THR A 80 -2.30 0.64 -11.80
C THR A 80 -3.02 -0.15 -12.91
N ARG A 81 -2.58 -1.39 -13.19
CA ARG A 81 -3.24 -2.28 -14.16
C ARG A 81 -4.71 -2.56 -13.79
N TYR A 82 -5.00 -2.74 -12.50
CA TYR A 82 -6.38 -2.94 -12.05
C TYR A 82 -7.24 -1.69 -12.30
N LEU A 83 -6.70 -0.48 -12.14
CA LEU A 83 -7.39 0.77 -12.40
C LEU A 83 -7.87 0.89 -13.86
N LEU A 84 -7.19 0.24 -14.81
CA LEU A 84 -7.60 0.22 -16.23
C LEU A 84 -8.97 -0.44 -16.48
N ARG A 85 -9.55 -1.10 -15.49
CA ARG A 85 -10.95 -1.57 -15.54
C ARG A 85 -11.96 -0.43 -15.36
N HIS A 86 -11.50 0.74 -14.91
CA HIS A 86 -12.35 1.89 -14.53
C HIS A 86 -11.94 3.19 -15.19
N TYR A 87 -10.68 3.32 -15.61
CA TYR A 87 -10.09 4.52 -16.20
C TYR A 87 -9.40 4.18 -17.51
N PRO A 88 -9.45 5.04 -18.52
CA PRO A 88 -8.63 4.85 -19.72
C PRO A 88 -7.15 5.06 -19.38
N PRO A 89 -6.21 4.39 -20.09
CA PRO A 89 -4.79 4.41 -19.74
C PRO A 89 -4.18 5.81 -19.61
N GLU A 90 -4.56 6.74 -20.48
CA GLU A 90 -4.09 8.13 -20.50
C GLU A 90 -4.54 8.95 -19.27
N ALA A 91 -5.56 8.49 -18.56
CA ALA A 91 -6.06 9.11 -17.34
C ALA A 91 -5.38 8.58 -16.06
N VAL A 92 -4.54 7.55 -16.18
CA VAL A 92 -3.88 6.92 -15.02
C VAL A 92 -2.40 7.30 -15.00
N THR A 93 -1.97 7.86 -13.88
CA THR A 93 -0.57 8.18 -13.61
C THR A 93 -0.11 7.37 -12.39
N GLY A 94 1.04 6.71 -12.47
CA GLY A 94 1.68 6.03 -11.36
C GLY A 94 2.97 6.73 -10.93
N ILE A 95 3.26 6.78 -9.63
CA ILE A 95 4.55 7.22 -9.10
C ILE A 95 5.15 6.17 -8.17
N ASN A 96 6.46 6.08 -8.16
CA ASN A 96 7.22 5.21 -7.25
C ASN A 96 8.64 5.74 -7.08
N ILE A 97 9.34 5.28 -6.03
CA ILE A 97 10.74 5.63 -5.74
C ILE A 97 11.75 4.68 -6.38
N SER A 98 11.33 3.54 -6.94
CA SER A 98 12.19 2.56 -7.60
C SER A 98 11.99 2.57 -9.12
N GLU A 99 13.03 2.96 -9.85
CA GLU A 99 13.00 2.90 -11.32
C GLU A 99 12.88 1.45 -11.83
N ARG A 100 13.48 0.47 -11.13
CA ARG A 100 13.33 -0.96 -11.46
C ARG A 100 11.87 -1.40 -11.44
N GLN A 101 11.13 -1.00 -10.40
CA GLN A 101 9.70 -1.31 -10.29
C GLN A 101 8.89 -0.57 -11.36
N LEU A 102 9.22 0.70 -11.65
CA LEU A 102 8.56 1.46 -12.71
C LEU A 102 8.77 0.87 -14.11
N GLN A 103 9.93 0.28 -14.40
CA GLN A 103 10.14 -0.45 -15.65
C GLN A 103 9.19 -1.64 -15.77
N THR A 104 8.91 -2.34 -14.67
CA THR A 104 7.89 -3.39 -14.64
C THR A 104 6.49 -2.82 -14.77
N ALA A 105 6.19 -1.72 -14.06
CA ALA A 105 4.89 -1.05 -14.12
C ALA A 105 4.51 -0.60 -15.55
N ARG A 106 5.46 -0.04 -16.30
CA ARG A 106 5.27 0.35 -17.71
C ARG A 106 4.89 -0.84 -18.60
N ARG A 107 5.42 -2.05 -18.31
CA ARG A 107 5.02 -3.28 -19.03
C ARG A 107 3.65 -3.78 -18.60
N ASN A 108 3.33 -3.66 -17.29
CA ASN A 108 2.09 -4.16 -16.72
C ASN A 108 0.86 -3.31 -17.04
N ALA A 109 1.05 -1.99 -17.21
CA ALA A 109 -0.02 -1.03 -17.52
C ALA A 109 0.40 -0.11 -18.68
N PRO A 110 0.46 -0.64 -19.92
CA PRO A 110 0.86 0.14 -21.08
C PRO A 110 -0.14 1.26 -21.36
N GLY A 111 0.39 2.43 -21.77
CA GLY A 111 -0.40 3.64 -22.04
C GLY A 111 -0.61 4.55 -20.82
N CYS A 112 -0.31 4.08 -19.60
CA CYS A 112 -0.27 4.93 -18.42
C CYS A 112 1.05 5.73 -18.35
N SER A 113 1.03 6.85 -17.63
CA SER A 113 2.22 7.64 -17.32
C SER A 113 2.86 7.18 -16.01
N PHE A 114 4.22 7.09 -15.97
CA PHE A 114 4.94 6.67 -14.78
C PHE A 114 6.15 7.54 -14.49
N TYR A 115 6.28 8.03 -13.24
CA TYR A 115 7.35 8.95 -12.83
C TYR A 115 8.08 8.43 -11.57
N LEU A 116 9.40 8.58 -11.57
CA LEU A 116 10.23 8.38 -10.38
C LEU A 116 10.06 9.59 -9.47
N MET A 117 9.39 9.43 -8.31
CA MET A 117 8.97 10.55 -7.51
C MET A 117 8.68 10.12 -6.07
N ASP A 118 9.02 10.99 -5.10
CA ASP A 118 8.65 10.83 -3.69
C ASP A 118 7.19 11.28 -3.47
N ALA A 119 6.43 10.48 -2.75
CA ALA A 119 5.03 10.78 -2.42
C ALA A 119 4.86 12.03 -1.52
N THR A 120 5.92 12.41 -0.80
CA THR A 120 5.92 13.55 0.13
C THR A 120 6.38 14.86 -0.52
N GLU A 121 6.77 14.81 -1.82
CA GLU A 121 7.23 15.95 -2.63
C GLU A 121 6.78 15.76 -4.09
N LEU A 122 5.46 15.91 -4.34
CA LEU A 122 4.88 15.68 -5.65
C LEU A 122 5.22 16.84 -6.63
N GLU A 123 5.86 16.52 -7.75
CA GLU A 123 6.24 17.50 -8.78
C GLU A 123 5.10 17.83 -9.78
N PHE A 124 3.85 17.50 -9.41
CA PHE A 124 2.69 17.85 -10.20
C PHE A 124 2.15 19.23 -9.82
N PRO A 125 1.56 19.98 -10.77
CA PRO A 125 0.84 21.20 -10.47
C PRO A 125 -0.31 20.97 -9.48
N ASP A 126 -0.75 22.04 -8.81
CA ASP A 126 -1.97 22.01 -8.00
C ASP A 126 -3.17 21.60 -8.85
N GLN A 127 -4.09 20.85 -8.27
CA GLN A 127 -5.37 20.49 -8.91
C GLN A 127 -5.23 19.71 -10.23
N SER A 128 -4.24 18.82 -10.31
CA SER A 128 -3.96 17.97 -11.50
C SER A 128 -4.84 16.74 -11.60
N PHE A 129 -5.32 16.20 -10.46
CA PHE A 129 -6.00 14.90 -10.42
C PHE A 129 -7.40 15.00 -9.81
N ASP A 130 -8.32 14.19 -10.35
CA ASP A 130 -9.65 14.03 -9.81
C ASP A 130 -9.64 13.06 -8.61
N ASN A 131 -8.78 12.04 -8.64
CA ASN A 131 -8.63 11.06 -7.57
C ASN A 131 -7.16 10.73 -7.31
N VAL A 132 -6.86 10.35 -6.05
CA VAL A 132 -5.55 9.82 -5.63
C VAL A 132 -5.79 8.51 -4.87
N ILE A 133 -5.06 7.46 -5.24
CA ILE A 133 -5.05 6.18 -4.53
C ILE A 133 -3.64 5.88 -4.03
N CYS A 134 -3.54 5.31 -2.82
CA CYS A 134 -2.28 4.82 -2.25
C CYS A 134 -2.53 3.48 -1.54
N VAL A 135 -1.94 2.40 -2.06
CA VAL A 135 -2.18 1.06 -1.54
C VAL A 135 -1.00 0.62 -0.68
N GLU A 136 -1.22 0.58 0.64
CA GLU A 136 -0.29 -0.01 1.63
C GLU A 136 1.14 0.55 1.58
N ALA A 137 1.27 1.89 1.55
CA ALA A 137 2.59 2.52 1.47
C ALA A 137 2.81 3.67 2.47
N ALA A 138 1.75 4.35 2.94
CA ALA A 138 1.88 5.59 3.70
C ALA A 138 2.62 5.43 5.05
N PHE A 139 2.66 4.22 5.62
CA PHE A 139 3.44 3.94 6.84
C PHE A 139 4.96 4.02 6.61
N HIS A 140 5.42 4.08 5.37
CA HIS A 140 6.83 4.29 5.02
C HIS A 140 7.21 5.74 4.75
N PHE A 141 6.24 6.63 4.55
CA PHE A 141 6.51 8.00 4.11
C PHE A 141 7.07 8.89 5.23
N ASP A 142 7.80 9.91 4.85
CA ASP A 142 8.33 10.94 5.76
C ASP A 142 7.58 12.28 5.59
N THR A 143 6.34 12.45 6.03
CA THR A 143 5.48 11.61 6.87
C THR A 143 4.14 11.38 6.17
N ARG A 144 3.18 10.63 6.79
CA ARG A 144 1.78 10.57 6.33
C ARG A 144 1.18 11.97 6.15
N GLU A 145 1.45 12.88 7.11
CA GLU A 145 0.91 14.23 7.07
C GLU A 145 1.46 15.04 5.89
N ARG A 146 2.76 14.90 5.55
CA ARG A 146 3.34 15.53 4.36
C ARG A 146 2.67 14.98 3.09
N PHE A 147 2.58 13.66 2.98
CA PHE A 147 1.87 13.02 1.87
C PHE A 147 0.43 13.49 1.75
N PHE A 148 -0.33 13.57 2.85
CA PHE A 148 -1.72 14.04 2.80
C PHE A 148 -1.84 15.48 2.31
N ARG A 149 -0.91 16.37 2.70
CA ARG A 149 -0.89 17.74 2.20
C ARG A 149 -0.59 17.79 0.69
N GLU A 150 0.36 17.00 0.22
CA GLU A 150 0.67 16.90 -1.21
C GLU A 150 -0.48 16.28 -2.00
N ALA A 151 -1.06 15.17 -1.53
CA ALA A 151 -2.24 14.56 -2.16
C ALA A 151 -3.40 15.57 -2.25
N ARG A 152 -3.65 16.33 -1.16
CA ARG A 152 -4.66 17.39 -1.18
C ARG A 152 -4.32 18.50 -2.17
N ARG A 153 -3.05 18.91 -2.25
CA ARG A 153 -2.62 19.96 -3.17
C ARG A 153 -2.87 19.58 -4.63
N VAL A 154 -2.51 18.36 -5.01
CA VAL A 154 -2.65 17.88 -6.39
C VAL A 154 -4.07 17.45 -6.75
N LEU A 155 -4.95 17.17 -5.78
CA LEU A 155 -6.36 16.90 -6.03
C LEU A 155 -7.09 18.16 -6.49
N LYS A 156 -8.01 18.04 -7.43
CA LYS A 156 -8.99 19.09 -7.78
C LYS A 156 -10.01 19.27 -6.65
N PRO A 157 -10.69 20.43 -6.55
CA PRO A 157 -11.84 20.59 -5.65
C PRO A 157 -12.88 19.48 -5.90
N GLY A 158 -13.38 18.87 -4.84
CA GLY A 158 -14.28 17.71 -4.91
C GLY A 158 -13.60 16.37 -5.11
N GLY A 159 -12.30 16.35 -5.37
CA GLY A 159 -11.51 15.12 -5.57
C GLY A 159 -11.32 14.29 -4.31
N SER A 160 -11.00 13.01 -4.47
CA SER A 160 -10.92 12.04 -3.39
C SER A 160 -9.52 11.46 -3.23
N LEU A 161 -9.03 11.39 -2.00
CA LEU A 161 -7.92 10.51 -1.59
C LEU A 161 -8.49 9.24 -1.00
N VAL A 162 -8.05 8.07 -1.49
CA VAL A 162 -8.36 6.76 -0.90
C VAL A 162 -7.07 5.98 -0.68
N LEU A 163 -6.95 5.32 0.47
CA LEU A 163 -5.74 4.55 0.77
C LEU A 163 -6.01 3.39 1.73
N SER A 164 -5.14 2.39 1.68
CA SER A 164 -4.95 1.43 2.76
C SER A 164 -3.62 1.69 3.45
N ASP A 165 -3.58 1.44 4.76
CA ASP A 165 -2.39 1.71 5.56
C ASP A 165 -2.29 0.75 6.76
N ILE A 166 -1.07 0.64 7.31
CA ILE A 166 -0.75 -0.22 8.44
C ILE A 166 -0.37 0.65 9.64
N LEU A 167 -1.05 0.44 10.78
CA LEU A 167 -0.67 1.04 12.04
C LEU A 167 -0.04 -0.05 12.91
N MET A 168 1.22 0.16 13.24
CA MET A 168 1.97 -0.75 14.11
C MET A 168 1.88 -0.29 15.55
N ASN A 169 1.98 -1.23 16.50
CA ASN A 169 2.16 -0.86 17.88
C ASN A 169 3.49 -0.12 18.10
N ARG A 170 3.59 0.63 19.20
CA ARG A 170 4.75 1.49 19.44
C ARG A 170 6.07 0.72 19.51
N ALA A 171 6.08 -0.49 20.07
CA ALA A 171 7.28 -1.30 20.19
C ALA A 171 7.75 -1.82 18.81
N ALA A 172 6.82 -2.24 17.96
CA ALA A 172 7.11 -2.65 16.58
C ALA A 172 7.65 -1.47 15.76
N GLU A 173 7.01 -0.29 15.86
CA GLU A 173 7.48 0.92 15.19
C GLU A 173 8.90 1.29 15.56
N GLN A 174 9.27 1.14 16.85
CA GLN A 174 10.64 1.41 17.32
C GLN A 174 11.69 0.41 16.78
N ARG A 175 11.28 -0.80 16.39
CA ARG A 175 12.18 -1.83 15.83
C ARG A 175 12.35 -1.73 14.32
N ARG A 176 11.52 -0.94 13.63
CA ARG A 176 11.59 -0.82 12.16
C ARG A 176 12.89 -0.17 11.72
N THR A 177 13.51 -0.73 10.67
CA THR A 177 14.71 -0.19 10.03
C THR A 177 14.40 1.12 9.30
N PHE A 178 13.24 1.17 8.64
CA PHE A 178 12.79 2.33 7.86
C PHE A 178 11.63 3.01 8.60
N ARG A 179 11.96 3.86 9.55
CA ARG A 179 10.97 4.58 10.35
C ARG A 179 11.29 6.07 10.39
N THR A 180 10.25 6.86 10.57
CA THR A 180 10.37 8.19 11.13
C THR A 180 9.45 8.28 12.35
N GLU A 181 9.97 8.71 13.50
CA GLU A 181 9.19 8.83 14.73
C GLU A 181 7.98 9.77 14.57
N ARG A 182 8.10 10.72 13.65
CA ARG A 182 7.02 11.67 13.29
C ARG A 182 5.88 11.02 12.51
N ASN A 183 6.08 9.80 11.99
CA ASN A 183 5.07 9.07 11.21
C ASN A 183 4.20 8.12 12.05
N TYR A 184 4.51 7.98 13.35
CA TYR A 184 3.72 7.14 14.23
C TYR A 184 2.30 7.70 14.41
N VAL A 185 1.31 6.83 14.27
CA VAL A 185 -0.11 7.10 14.51
C VAL A 185 -0.65 5.94 15.36
N ARG A 186 -1.23 6.26 16.51
CA ARG A 186 -1.62 5.30 17.53
C ARG A 186 -2.86 4.50 17.17
N ASP A 187 -3.88 5.18 16.64
CA ASP A 187 -5.20 4.60 16.43
C ASP A 187 -5.98 5.30 15.30
N LEU A 188 -7.15 4.75 14.98
CA LEU A 188 -8.03 5.28 13.93
C LEU A 188 -8.52 6.70 14.19
N ALA A 189 -8.69 7.08 15.46
CA ALA A 189 -9.14 8.43 15.81
C ALA A 189 -8.08 9.46 15.51
N GLU A 190 -6.83 9.17 15.88
CA GLU A 190 -5.67 10.00 15.55
C GLU A 190 -5.44 10.05 14.04
N TYR A 191 -5.60 8.93 13.33
CA TYR A 191 -5.49 8.92 11.86
C TYR A 191 -6.49 9.86 11.20
N ARG A 192 -7.76 9.83 11.64
CA ARG A 192 -8.78 10.79 11.17
C ARG A 192 -8.37 12.25 11.44
N GLN A 193 -7.79 12.52 12.61
CA GLN A 193 -7.32 13.87 12.94
C GLN A 193 -6.17 14.30 12.03
N VAL A 194 -5.21 13.40 11.71
CA VAL A 194 -4.11 13.70 10.78
C VAL A 194 -4.66 14.06 9.41
N MET A 195 -5.60 13.30 8.86
CA MET A 195 -6.22 13.62 7.57
C MET A 195 -6.98 14.97 7.62
N ARG A 196 -7.77 15.21 8.68
CA ARG A 196 -8.53 16.47 8.82
C ARG A 196 -7.63 17.70 8.93
N ARG A 197 -6.56 17.64 9.75
CA ARG A 197 -5.62 18.76 9.86
C ARG A 197 -4.77 18.96 8.61
N SER A 198 -4.69 17.94 7.73
CA SER A 198 -4.12 18.08 6.38
C SER A 198 -5.12 18.67 5.37
N GLY A 199 -6.34 19.01 5.82
CA GLY A 199 -7.37 19.75 5.05
C GLY A 199 -8.34 18.87 4.29
N PHE A 200 -8.49 17.59 4.64
CA PHE A 200 -9.54 16.73 4.09
C PHE A 200 -10.85 16.85 4.88
N ALA A 201 -11.96 16.90 4.15
CA ALA A 201 -13.31 16.75 4.65
C ALA A 201 -13.83 15.32 4.44
N ASP A 202 -14.99 15.00 4.95
CA ASP A 202 -15.69 13.70 4.81
C ASP A 202 -14.79 12.50 5.13
N VAL A 203 -13.86 12.67 6.10
CA VAL A 203 -12.87 11.67 6.43
C VAL A 203 -13.50 10.41 7.01
N ARG A 204 -13.30 9.30 6.32
CA ARG A 204 -13.66 7.95 6.77
C ARG A 204 -12.38 7.15 7.03
N VAL A 205 -12.34 6.44 8.15
CA VAL A 205 -11.29 5.47 8.48
C VAL A 205 -11.96 4.24 9.05
N VAL A 206 -11.77 3.12 8.38
CA VAL A 206 -12.42 1.83 8.69
C VAL A 206 -11.34 0.84 9.12
N ASP A 207 -11.59 0.12 10.21
CA ASP A 207 -10.77 -1.01 10.61
C ASP A 207 -11.04 -2.19 9.67
N ALA A 208 -10.01 -2.63 8.98
CA ALA A 208 -10.02 -3.77 8.08
C ALA A 208 -9.02 -4.87 8.53
N THR A 209 -8.57 -4.82 9.80
CA THR A 209 -7.54 -5.73 10.35
C THR A 209 -7.91 -7.19 10.14
N THR A 210 -9.16 -7.56 10.41
CA THR A 210 -9.62 -8.94 10.24
C THR A 210 -9.54 -9.40 8.79
N ASN A 211 -10.01 -8.54 7.85
CA ASN A 211 -10.04 -8.91 6.44
C ASN A 211 -8.66 -8.81 5.77
N CYS A 212 -7.85 -7.84 6.15
CA CYS A 212 -6.56 -7.64 5.48
C CYS A 212 -5.42 -8.36 6.22
N TRP A 213 -5.12 -7.97 7.46
CA TRP A 213 -3.99 -8.54 8.18
C TRP A 213 -4.20 -10.02 8.57
N HIS A 214 -5.32 -10.33 9.23
CA HIS A 214 -5.57 -11.72 9.64
C HIS A 214 -5.83 -12.62 8.42
N GLY A 215 -6.53 -12.10 7.40
CA GLY A 215 -6.74 -12.82 6.15
C GLY A 215 -5.43 -13.15 5.43
N HIS A 216 -4.55 -12.18 5.28
CA HIS A 216 -3.20 -12.38 4.72
C HIS A 216 -2.39 -13.38 5.54
N TYR A 217 -2.38 -13.24 6.87
CA TYR A 217 -1.71 -14.16 7.77
C TYR A 217 -2.12 -15.63 7.50
N TRP A 218 -3.42 -15.90 7.45
CA TRP A 218 -3.91 -17.24 7.14
C TRP A 218 -3.60 -17.67 5.71
N GLY A 219 -3.64 -16.75 4.74
CA GLY A 219 -3.24 -17.03 3.36
C GLY A 219 -1.80 -17.50 3.28
N VAL A 220 -0.89 -16.80 3.92
CA VAL A 220 0.54 -17.15 4.00
C VAL A 220 0.76 -18.49 4.71
N VAL A 221 0.14 -18.68 5.88
CA VAL A 221 0.25 -19.95 6.64
C VAL A 221 -0.22 -21.13 5.80
N ASN A 222 -1.37 -21.00 5.13
CA ASN A 222 -1.90 -22.05 4.27
C ASN A 222 -1.00 -22.33 3.07
N PHE A 223 -0.44 -21.31 2.42
CA PHE A 223 0.48 -21.47 1.30
C PHE A 223 1.69 -22.35 1.67
N PHE A 224 2.32 -22.09 2.82
CA PHE A 224 3.46 -22.88 3.26
C PHE A 224 3.08 -24.29 3.71
N HIS A 225 1.92 -24.49 4.34
CA HIS A 225 1.43 -25.82 4.66
C HIS A 225 1.16 -26.65 3.40
N GLN A 226 0.58 -26.05 2.34
CA GLN A 226 0.36 -26.76 1.06
C GLN A 226 1.68 -27.21 0.43
N ARG A 227 2.71 -26.38 0.43
CA ARG A 227 4.05 -26.74 -0.07
C ARG A 227 4.70 -27.86 0.77
N PHE A 228 4.52 -27.83 2.08
CA PHE A 228 4.97 -28.92 2.94
C PHE A 228 4.25 -30.25 2.60
N LEU A 229 2.93 -30.22 2.45
CA LEU A 229 2.17 -31.40 2.08
C LEU A 229 2.50 -31.92 0.67
N ALA A 230 2.89 -31.05 -0.25
CA ALA A 230 3.38 -31.41 -1.59
C ALA A 230 4.82 -31.95 -1.60
N GLY A 231 5.54 -31.93 -0.47
CA GLY A 231 6.94 -32.34 -0.37
C GLY A 231 7.96 -31.33 -0.96
N GLU A 232 7.51 -30.13 -1.23
CA GLU A 232 8.33 -29.02 -1.78
C GLU A 232 9.07 -28.24 -0.69
N LEU A 233 8.67 -28.43 0.55
CA LEU A 233 9.26 -27.83 1.75
C LEU A 233 9.42 -28.89 2.83
N ASP A 234 10.58 -28.95 3.47
CA ASP A 234 10.82 -29.83 4.59
C ASP A 234 10.24 -29.27 5.90
N TYR A 235 10.20 -30.10 6.95
CA TYR A 235 9.67 -29.72 8.26
C TYR A 235 10.40 -28.51 8.86
N ASP A 236 11.73 -28.50 8.78
CA ASP A 236 12.55 -27.42 9.32
C ASP A 236 12.33 -26.11 8.58
N GLY A 237 12.13 -26.16 7.27
CA GLY A 237 11.75 -25.03 6.44
C GLY A 237 10.40 -24.44 6.83
N LEU A 238 9.39 -25.30 6.97
CA LEU A 238 8.06 -24.91 7.45
C LEU A 238 8.14 -24.26 8.82
N GLN A 239 8.83 -24.88 9.77
CA GLN A 239 8.97 -24.35 11.13
C GLN A 239 9.65 -22.97 11.14
N ARG A 240 10.79 -22.81 10.45
CA ARG A 240 11.47 -21.50 10.33
C ARG A 240 10.55 -20.42 9.79
N PHE A 241 9.72 -20.79 8.82
CA PHE A 241 8.79 -19.84 8.20
C PHE A 241 7.67 -19.44 9.16
N LEU A 242 7.02 -20.41 9.79
CA LEU A 242 5.96 -20.16 10.76
C LEU A 242 6.46 -19.32 11.94
N ASP A 243 7.66 -19.60 12.45
CA ASP A 243 8.28 -18.82 13.53
C ASP A 243 8.44 -17.33 13.16
N ARG A 244 8.85 -17.05 11.91
CA ARG A 244 8.95 -15.66 11.42
C ARG A 244 7.57 -15.00 11.33
N THR A 245 6.59 -15.72 10.78
CA THR A 245 5.23 -15.23 10.62
C THR A 245 4.57 -14.95 11.96
N TYR A 246 4.70 -15.86 12.94
CA TYR A 246 4.11 -15.69 14.27
C TYR A 246 4.72 -14.50 15.03
N LYS A 247 6.01 -14.23 14.87
CA LYS A 247 6.69 -13.13 15.56
C LYS A 247 6.17 -11.75 15.20
N VAL A 248 5.62 -11.58 13.99
CA VAL A 248 5.11 -10.27 13.53
C VAL A 248 3.61 -10.09 13.77
N VAL A 249 2.90 -11.14 14.22
CA VAL A 249 1.45 -11.04 14.48
C VAL A 249 1.11 -9.92 15.47
N PRO A 250 1.78 -9.78 16.62
CA PRO A 250 1.45 -8.73 17.58
C PRO A 250 1.93 -7.34 17.17
N ASP A 251 2.67 -7.20 16.08
CA ASP A 251 3.28 -5.93 15.68
C ASP A 251 2.28 -4.99 14.99
N ILE A 252 1.29 -5.55 14.31
CA ILE A 252 0.26 -4.77 13.60
C ILE A 252 -0.95 -4.58 14.52
N GLU A 253 -1.19 -3.33 14.90
CA GLU A 253 -2.32 -2.93 15.74
C GLU A 253 -3.59 -2.82 14.91
N TYR A 254 -3.49 -2.13 13.75
CA TYR A 254 -4.60 -1.98 12.81
C TYR A 254 -4.11 -2.03 11.37
N TYR A 255 -4.92 -2.64 10.52
CA TYR A 255 -4.92 -2.40 9.08
C TYR A 255 -6.15 -1.58 8.75
N ILE A 256 -5.99 -0.45 8.07
CA ILE A 256 -7.08 0.48 7.83
C ILE A 256 -7.34 0.73 6.36
N LEU A 257 -8.60 1.01 6.03
CA LEU A 257 -9.00 1.66 4.79
C LEU A 257 -9.43 3.09 5.12
N ALA A 258 -8.89 4.06 4.40
CA ALA A 258 -9.18 5.45 4.65
C ALA A 258 -9.57 6.20 3.38
N ALA A 259 -10.42 7.20 3.55
CA ALA A 259 -10.81 8.12 2.49
C ALA A 259 -10.97 9.54 3.04
N GLY A 260 -10.70 10.53 2.20
CA GLY A 260 -10.96 11.94 2.48
C GLY A 260 -11.23 12.70 1.20
N ARG A 261 -12.06 13.74 1.28
CA ARG A 261 -12.44 14.58 0.14
C ARG A 261 -11.77 15.94 0.25
N ARG A 262 -11.27 16.47 -0.87
CA ARG A 262 -10.88 17.87 -0.97
C ARG A 262 -12.10 18.73 -1.22
N GLU A 263 -12.40 19.67 -0.30
CA GLU A 263 -13.36 20.76 -0.52
C GLU A 263 -12.78 21.84 -1.43
#